data_2e1e549bf072e90db0a1297e748faf41
#
_entry.id   2e1e549bf072e90db0a1297e748faf41
#
_cell.length_a   1.000
_cell.length_b   1.000
_cell.length_c   1.000
_cell.angle_alpha   90.00
_cell.angle_beta   90.00
_cell.angle_gamma   90.00
#
_symmetry.space_group_name_H-M   'P 1'
#
loop_
_entity.id
_entity.type
_entity.pdbx_description
1 polymer ?
#
loop_
_entity_poly.entity_id
_entity_poly.type
_entity_poly.pdbx_seq_one_letter_code
_entity_poly.pdbx_strand_id
1 'polypeptide(L)'
;MRIAICSSFVPFINGGARFIVEWLGTRLREHGHDVEIVYLPMWEEPDSILPQMASYRLMDLSHSVDRIITTRPPAHLIQHPNKVVWFIHHFRLFYDLWDSPYRAFPDDQRHRSLRNAIVRADTTALNEARRVFANSQVVADRLKRYNNVSAEVLYPPLHDISKFHDAGQGDEIVCVCRIEPHKRQHLLVEAFRYVRTPVKLRLCGTGNLDYVNQLHAAILEHGLAERVVLVNRWISEEEKISWLSTALASAYLPKDEDSYGYPSLEAASAGKPILTTTDSGGVVEFVEDGRSGFIAEPDPRALAEAIDRLWADRGHASRMGLGARERVRELRIDWSHVIERVLS
;
A
#
# COMPACT_ATOMS: atom_id res chain seq x y z
N MET A 1 -27.58 -10.18 4.23
CA MET A 1 -27.54 -9.00 5.10
C MET A 1 -27.39 -7.76 4.24
N ARG A 2 -27.92 -6.63 4.70
CA ARG A 2 -27.64 -5.30 4.14
C ARG A 2 -26.39 -4.75 4.82
N ILE A 3 -25.36 -4.47 4.04
CA ILE A 3 -24.04 -4.05 4.54
C ILE A 3 -23.68 -2.70 3.92
N ALA A 4 -23.29 -1.72 4.71
CA ALA A 4 -22.68 -0.49 4.21
C ALA A 4 -21.17 -0.53 4.41
N ILE A 5 -20.41 -0.36 3.32
CA ILE A 5 -18.97 -0.13 3.38
C ILE A 5 -18.76 1.38 3.39
N CYS A 6 -18.28 1.91 4.50
CA CYS A 6 -18.09 3.35 4.69
C CYS A 6 -16.61 3.71 4.58
N SER A 7 -16.28 4.69 3.76
CA SER A 7 -14.90 5.14 3.55
C SER A 7 -14.84 6.62 3.23
N SER A 8 -13.68 7.21 3.47
CA SER A 8 -13.36 8.50 2.85
C SER A 8 -12.68 8.30 1.50
N PHE A 9 -12.73 9.34 0.67
CA PHE A 9 -11.98 9.36 -0.58
C PHE A 9 -11.43 10.76 -0.88
N VAL A 10 -10.38 10.81 -1.69
CA VAL A 10 -9.93 12.06 -2.29
C VAL A 10 -10.44 12.07 -3.73
N PRO A 11 -11.23 13.08 -4.14
CA PRO A 11 -11.77 13.15 -5.50
C PRO A 11 -10.68 13.03 -6.57
N PHE A 12 -11.00 12.30 -7.65
CA PHE A 12 -10.14 12.04 -8.82
C PHE A 12 -8.87 11.22 -8.55
N ILE A 13 -8.61 10.79 -7.30
CA ILE A 13 -7.49 9.91 -6.97
C ILE A 13 -7.96 8.46 -6.87
N ASN A 14 -7.47 7.62 -7.78
CA ASN A 14 -7.64 6.17 -7.74
C ASN A 14 -6.36 5.54 -7.19
N GLY A 15 -6.46 4.80 -6.10
CA GLY A 15 -5.32 4.15 -5.46
C GLY A 15 -5.74 2.95 -4.62
N GLY A 16 -4.76 2.28 -4.02
CA GLY A 16 -4.97 1.02 -3.28
C GLY A 16 -6.09 1.06 -2.25
N ALA A 17 -6.21 2.15 -1.50
CA ALA A 17 -7.27 2.29 -0.50
C ALA A 17 -8.69 2.30 -1.11
N ARG A 18 -8.87 2.87 -2.31
CA ARG A 18 -10.14 2.84 -3.03
C ARG A 18 -10.42 1.45 -3.59
N PHE A 19 -9.42 0.79 -4.14
CA PHE A 19 -9.54 -0.57 -4.65
C PHE A 19 -9.97 -1.57 -3.57
N ILE A 20 -9.42 -1.47 -2.35
CA ILE A 20 -9.85 -2.30 -1.22
C ILE A 20 -11.37 -2.21 -1.02
N VAL A 21 -11.92 -1.01 -1.01
CA VAL A 21 -13.36 -0.77 -0.78
C VAL A 21 -14.21 -1.34 -1.91
N GLU A 22 -13.84 -1.05 -3.15
CA GLU A 22 -14.61 -1.47 -4.33
C GLU A 22 -14.56 -3.00 -4.50
N TRP A 23 -13.39 -3.61 -4.30
CA TRP A 23 -13.25 -5.07 -4.38
C TRP A 23 -13.95 -5.79 -3.22
N LEU A 24 -13.87 -5.24 -1.99
CA LEU A 24 -14.63 -5.76 -0.87
C LEU A 24 -16.13 -5.75 -1.17
N GLY A 25 -16.65 -4.65 -1.73
CA GLY A 25 -18.05 -4.53 -2.11
C GLY A 25 -18.46 -5.58 -3.14
N THR A 26 -17.63 -5.81 -4.16
CA THR A 26 -17.85 -6.84 -5.17
C THR A 26 -17.89 -8.22 -4.54
N ARG A 27 -16.91 -8.57 -3.70
CA ARG A 27 -16.81 -9.88 -3.06
C ARG A 27 -17.95 -10.15 -2.09
N LEU A 28 -18.39 -9.16 -1.31
CA LEU A 28 -19.55 -9.32 -0.44
C LEU A 28 -20.85 -9.56 -1.23
N ARG A 29 -21.03 -8.90 -2.37
CA ARG A 29 -22.20 -9.16 -3.27
C ARG A 29 -22.16 -10.57 -3.86
N GLU A 30 -20.99 -11.04 -4.28
CA GLU A 30 -20.79 -12.43 -4.75
C GLU A 30 -21.13 -13.48 -3.66
N HIS A 31 -21.01 -13.10 -2.37
CA HIS A 31 -21.41 -13.93 -1.23
C HIS A 31 -22.88 -13.75 -0.82
N GLY A 32 -23.70 -13.10 -1.67
CA GLY A 32 -25.14 -12.99 -1.47
C GLY A 32 -25.58 -11.92 -0.47
N HIS A 33 -24.78 -10.85 -0.29
CA HIS A 33 -25.14 -9.71 0.54
C HIS A 33 -25.59 -8.51 -0.32
N ASP A 34 -26.52 -7.72 0.22
CA ASP A 34 -26.88 -6.42 -0.34
C ASP A 34 -25.85 -5.39 0.17
N VAL A 35 -25.10 -4.78 -0.73
CA VAL A 35 -23.97 -3.92 -0.35
C VAL A 35 -24.09 -2.53 -0.97
N GLU A 36 -24.05 -1.53 -0.11
CA GLU A 36 -23.88 -0.13 -0.49
C GLU A 36 -22.49 0.37 -0.10
N ILE A 37 -21.90 1.21 -0.95
CA ILE A 37 -20.64 1.89 -0.66
C ILE A 37 -20.94 3.36 -0.39
N VAL A 38 -20.61 3.80 0.82
CA VAL A 38 -20.84 5.18 1.29
C VAL A 38 -19.50 5.90 1.30
N TYR A 39 -19.33 6.84 0.38
CA TYR A 39 -18.16 7.70 0.30
C TYR A 39 -18.49 9.13 0.68
N LEU A 40 -17.68 9.72 1.59
CA LEU A 40 -17.61 11.16 1.76
C LEU A 40 -16.19 11.65 1.40
N PRO A 41 -16.08 12.82 0.73
CA PRO A 41 -14.77 13.41 0.45
C PRO A 41 -14.07 13.81 1.76
N MET A 42 -12.74 13.74 1.78
CA MET A 42 -11.92 14.09 2.93
C MET A 42 -10.65 14.80 2.49
N TRP A 43 -10.31 15.89 3.19
CA TRP A 43 -9.04 16.62 3.08
C TRP A 43 -8.35 16.65 4.44
N GLU A 44 -7.08 16.34 4.46
CA GLU A 44 -6.27 16.29 5.69
C GLU A 44 -5.68 17.67 6.04
N GLU A 45 -6.51 18.71 5.93
CA GLU A 45 -6.14 20.08 6.27
C GLU A 45 -6.52 20.39 7.73
N PRO A 46 -5.62 21.03 8.54
CA PRO A 46 -5.88 21.28 9.96
C PRO A 46 -7.20 21.99 10.24
N ASP A 47 -7.59 22.95 9.39
CA ASP A 47 -8.80 23.75 9.60
C ASP A 47 -10.09 23.02 9.24
N SER A 48 -10.03 22.01 8.40
CA SER A 48 -11.22 21.29 7.90
C SER A 48 -11.42 19.92 8.53
N ILE A 49 -10.41 19.37 9.22
CA ILE A 49 -10.43 17.96 9.66
C ILE A 49 -11.52 17.68 10.71
N LEU A 50 -11.67 18.52 11.75
CA LEU A 50 -12.68 18.29 12.78
C LEU A 50 -14.12 18.43 12.26
N PRO A 51 -14.48 19.45 11.45
CA PRO A 51 -15.80 19.51 10.82
C PRO A 51 -16.12 18.26 9.97
N GLN A 52 -15.14 17.76 9.21
CA GLN A 52 -15.30 16.53 8.43
C GLN A 52 -15.46 15.30 9.34
N MET A 53 -14.66 15.17 10.39
CA MET A 53 -14.82 14.11 11.39
C MET A 53 -16.21 14.13 12.03
N ALA A 54 -16.73 15.32 12.36
CA ALA A 54 -18.07 15.49 12.91
C ALA A 54 -19.15 15.04 11.92
N SER A 55 -18.99 15.29 10.61
CA SER A 55 -19.93 14.83 9.59
C SER A 55 -20.07 13.30 9.59
N TYR A 56 -18.96 12.56 9.71
CA TYR A 56 -19.03 11.10 9.85
C TYR A 56 -19.64 10.68 11.18
N ARG A 57 -19.34 11.36 12.28
CA ARG A 57 -19.87 11.02 13.61
C ARG A 57 -21.37 11.18 13.72
N LEU A 58 -21.96 12.13 12.99
CA LEU A 58 -23.39 12.44 12.98
C LEU A 58 -24.20 11.54 12.03
N MET A 59 -23.53 10.72 11.21
CA MET A 59 -24.24 9.77 10.36
C MET A 59 -24.82 8.63 11.20
N ASP A 60 -26.10 8.33 11.01
CA ASP A 60 -26.78 7.18 11.59
C ASP A 60 -27.30 6.26 10.48
N LEU A 61 -26.75 5.06 10.41
CA LEU A 61 -27.17 4.03 9.46
C LEU A 61 -27.83 2.83 10.16
N SER A 62 -28.08 2.91 11.47
CA SER A 62 -28.56 1.79 12.28
C SER A 62 -29.92 1.22 11.87
N HIS A 63 -30.77 2.05 11.27
CA HIS A 63 -32.08 1.64 10.74
C HIS A 63 -32.05 1.18 9.27
N SER A 64 -30.97 1.44 8.56
CA SER A 64 -30.85 1.19 7.13
C SER A 64 -30.12 -0.09 6.78
N VAL A 65 -29.11 -0.46 7.57
CA VAL A 65 -28.24 -1.61 7.32
C VAL A 65 -28.07 -2.49 8.55
N ASP A 66 -27.72 -3.76 8.33
CA ASP A 66 -27.52 -4.73 9.40
C ASP A 66 -26.09 -4.65 9.99
N ARG A 67 -25.13 -4.15 9.17
CA ARG A 67 -23.71 -4.01 9.52
C ARG A 67 -23.07 -2.86 8.76
N ILE A 68 -22.13 -2.18 9.40
CA ILE A 68 -21.19 -1.30 8.70
C ILE A 68 -19.77 -1.89 8.75
N ILE A 69 -19.05 -1.74 7.63
CA ILE A 69 -17.62 -2.02 7.55
C ILE A 69 -16.94 -0.70 7.19
N THR A 70 -16.12 -0.18 8.09
CA THR A 70 -15.43 1.09 7.88
C THR A 70 -13.97 0.84 7.53
N THR A 71 -13.40 1.65 6.64
CA THR A 71 -12.04 1.43 6.16
C THR A 71 -11.15 2.66 6.40
N ARG A 72 -11.10 3.58 5.45
CA ARG A 72 -10.25 4.77 5.54
C ARG A 72 -10.82 5.80 6.54
N PRO A 73 -9.98 6.43 7.39
CA PRO A 73 -10.42 7.48 8.30
C PRO A 73 -11.07 8.66 7.54
N PRO A 74 -12.05 9.34 8.13
CA PRO A 74 -12.58 9.15 9.48
C PRO A 74 -13.84 8.26 9.54
N ALA A 75 -14.07 7.37 8.57
CA ALA A 75 -15.28 6.56 8.48
C ALA A 75 -15.54 5.71 9.75
N HIS A 76 -14.52 5.33 10.51
CA HIS A 76 -14.66 4.60 11.79
C HIS A 76 -15.40 5.41 12.87
N LEU A 77 -15.57 6.73 12.68
CA LEU A 77 -16.37 7.57 13.58
C LEU A 77 -17.88 7.32 13.49
N ILE A 78 -18.39 6.75 12.39
CA ILE A 78 -19.80 6.42 12.23
C ILE A 78 -20.23 5.48 13.34
N GLN A 79 -21.36 5.79 13.98
CA GLN A 79 -21.93 4.96 15.04
C GLN A 79 -22.79 3.86 14.42
N HIS A 80 -22.59 2.64 14.90
CA HIS A 80 -23.46 1.51 14.53
C HIS A 80 -23.27 0.35 15.53
N PRO A 81 -24.34 -0.32 15.99
CA PRO A 81 -24.24 -1.42 16.97
C PRO A 81 -23.48 -2.63 16.43
N ASN A 82 -23.39 -2.78 15.11
CA ASN A 82 -22.64 -3.86 14.44
C ASN A 82 -21.56 -3.27 13.53
N LYS A 83 -20.64 -2.49 14.12
CA LYS A 83 -19.53 -1.85 13.44
C LYS A 83 -18.31 -2.77 13.41
N VAL A 84 -17.78 -2.99 12.22
CA VAL A 84 -16.47 -3.62 11.97
C VAL A 84 -15.56 -2.57 11.34
N VAL A 85 -14.35 -2.44 11.86
CA VAL A 85 -13.33 -1.53 11.32
C VAL A 85 -12.25 -2.36 10.63
N TRP A 86 -12.02 -2.10 9.34
CA TRP A 86 -10.83 -2.58 8.63
C TRP A 86 -9.94 -1.38 8.35
N PHE A 87 -9.09 -1.07 9.33
CA PHE A 87 -8.33 0.17 9.39
C PHE A 87 -7.14 0.14 8.44
N ILE A 88 -7.05 1.14 7.55
CA ILE A 88 -6.01 1.20 6.51
C ILE A 88 -4.83 2.06 6.96
N HIS A 89 -5.07 3.23 7.54
CA HIS A 89 -4.05 4.15 8.05
C HIS A 89 -4.67 5.21 8.98
N HIS A 90 -3.86 5.87 9.77
CA HIS A 90 -4.23 7.08 10.51
C HIS A 90 -4.18 8.33 9.60
N PHE A 91 -4.60 9.48 10.12
CA PHE A 91 -4.23 10.79 9.58
C PHE A 91 -2.75 11.02 9.87
N ARG A 92 -1.87 10.52 9.01
CA ARG A 92 -0.43 10.35 9.28
C ARG A 92 0.26 11.62 9.78
N LEU A 93 -0.13 12.82 9.27
CA LEU A 93 0.42 14.10 9.70
C LEU A 93 0.13 14.43 11.19
N PHE A 94 -0.92 13.84 11.75
CA PHE A 94 -1.28 13.98 13.17
C PHE A 94 -0.81 12.81 14.05
N TYR A 95 -0.20 11.78 13.46
CA TYR A 95 0.27 10.58 14.15
C TYR A 95 1.76 10.32 13.91
N ASP A 96 2.11 9.40 13.07
CA ASP A 96 3.48 8.93 12.83
C ASP A 96 4.35 9.95 12.08
N LEU A 97 3.77 10.82 11.27
CA LEU A 97 4.49 11.89 10.58
C LEU A 97 4.49 13.24 11.32
N TRP A 98 4.01 13.28 12.57
CA TRP A 98 3.95 14.52 13.34
C TRP A 98 5.32 15.19 13.51
N ASP A 99 6.35 14.41 13.79
CA ASP A 99 7.72 14.89 14.00
C ASP A 99 8.59 14.81 12.71
N SER A 100 7.95 14.67 11.55
CA SER A 100 8.63 14.52 10.27
C SER A 100 8.68 15.84 9.48
N PRO A 101 9.60 15.98 8.51
CA PRO A 101 9.64 17.13 7.60
C PRO A 101 8.41 17.21 6.65
N TYR A 102 7.58 16.18 6.60
CA TYR A 102 6.35 16.16 5.80
C TYR A 102 5.21 16.98 6.43
N ARG A 103 5.30 17.35 7.72
CA ARG A 103 4.31 18.20 8.37
C ARG A 103 4.41 19.62 7.83
N ALA A 104 3.38 20.06 7.10
CA ALA A 104 3.32 21.38 6.46
C ALA A 104 2.79 22.51 7.39
N PHE A 105 2.46 22.21 8.65
CA PHE A 105 1.93 23.17 9.64
C PHE A 105 2.82 23.21 10.89
N PRO A 106 2.82 24.33 11.66
CA PRO A 106 3.70 24.49 12.83
C PRO A 106 3.32 23.59 14.02
N ASP A 107 4.31 23.31 14.87
CA ASP A 107 4.10 22.64 16.15
C ASP A 107 3.78 23.67 17.25
N ASP A 108 2.59 24.24 17.19
CA ASP A 108 2.08 25.20 18.17
C ASP A 108 0.96 24.60 19.04
N GLN A 109 0.50 25.38 20.01
CA GLN A 109 -0.54 24.95 20.97
C GLN A 109 -1.86 24.59 20.26
N ARG A 110 -2.22 25.30 19.18
CA ARG A 110 -3.45 25.04 18.40
C ARG A 110 -3.37 23.67 17.74
N HIS A 111 -2.30 23.37 17.02
CA HIS A 111 -2.13 22.11 16.31
C HIS A 111 -1.94 20.91 17.27
N ARG A 112 -1.26 21.11 18.42
CA ARG A 112 -1.21 20.09 19.49
C ARG A 112 -2.58 19.80 20.07
N SER A 113 -3.41 20.83 20.30
CA SER A 113 -4.79 20.65 20.79
C SER A 113 -5.64 19.92 19.76
N LEU A 114 -5.50 20.26 18.47
CA LEU A 114 -6.15 19.58 17.34
C LEU A 114 -5.76 18.10 17.29
N ARG A 115 -4.46 17.79 17.34
CA ARG A 115 -3.95 16.41 17.40
C ARG A 115 -4.57 15.63 18.56
N ASN A 116 -4.59 16.21 19.74
CA ASN A 116 -5.19 15.56 20.92
C ASN A 116 -6.69 15.31 20.76
N ALA A 117 -7.41 16.20 20.09
CA ALA A 117 -8.84 16.01 19.81
C ALA A 117 -9.05 14.85 18.80
N ILE A 118 -8.25 14.80 17.74
CA ILE A 118 -8.28 13.71 16.74
C ILE A 118 -8.00 12.38 17.42
N VAL A 119 -6.89 12.25 18.16
CA VAL A 119 -6.51 10.99 18.84
C VAL A 119 -7.60 10.53 19.80
N ARG A 120 -8.23 11.44 20.57
CA ARG A 120 -9.33 11.07 21.47
C ARG A 120 -10.57 10.60 20.71
N ALA A 121 -10.95 11.30 19.64
CA ALA A 121 -12.12 10.92 18.82
C ALA A 121 -11.91 9.55 18.17
N ASP A 122 -10.74 9.33 17.56
CA ASP A 122 -10.39 8.06 16.93
C ASP A 122 -10.39 6.93 17.96
N THR A 123 -9.75 7.13 19.11
CA THR A 123 -9.67 6.11 20.17
C THR A 123 -11.06 5.72 20.69
N THR A 124 -11.93 6.72 20.92
CA THR A 124 -13.31 6.45 21.33
C THR A 124 -14.05 5.63 20.28
N ALA A 125 -14.00 6.05 19.03
CA ALA A 125 -14.74 5.40 17.94
C ALA A 125 -14.22 3.98 17.61
N LEU A 126 -12.91 3.74 17.72
CA LEU A 126 -12.31 2.43 17.55
C LEU A 126 -12.75 1.46 18.65
N ASN A 127 -12.84 1.92 19.89
CA ASN A 127 -13.33 1.10 21.02
C ASN A 127 -14.84 0.79 20.96
N GLU A 128 -15.60 1.51 20.16
CA GLU A 128 -17.02 1.20 19.88
C GLU A 128 -17.20 0.05 18.87
N ALA A 129 -16.15 -0.34 18.16
CA ALA A 129 -16.24 -1.37 17.15
C ALA A 129 -16.31 -2.77 17.77
N ARG A 130 -17.12 -3.65 17.17
CA ARG A 130 -17.15 -5.08 17.57
C ARG A 130 -15.83 -5.77 17.25
N ARG A 131 -15.20 -5.39 16.12
CA ARG A 131 -13.91 -5.89 15.71
C ARG A 131 -13.12 -4.78 15.02
N VAL A 132 -11.80 -4.82 15.24
CA VAL A 132 -10.86 -3.95 14.57
C VAL A 132 -9.82 -4.81 13.87
N PHE A 133 -9.73 -4.66 12.56
CA PHE A 133 -8.69 -5.23 11.70
C PHE A 133 -7.76 -4.13 11.23
N ALA A 134 -6.50 -4.46 11.00
CA ALA A 134 -5.51 -3.60 10.38
C ALA A 134 -5.03 -4.24 9.07
N ASN A 135 -4.75 -3.44 8.06
CA ASN A 135 -4.29 -3.96 6.75
C ASN A 135 -2.82 -4.41 6.76
N SER A 136 -2.11 -4.28 7.89
CA SER A 136 -0.72 -4.69 8.09
C SER A 136 -0.37 -4.73 9.57
N GLN A 137 0.76 -5.34 9.93
CA GLN A 137 1.31 -5.30 11.29
C GLN A 137 1.74 -3.88 11.67
N VAL A 138 2.35 -3.11 10.74
CA VAL A 138 2.71 -1.69 10.97
C VAL A 138 1.50 -0.88 11.43
N VAL A 139 0.35 -1.05 10.77
CA VAL A 139 -0.87 -0.33 11.14
C VAL A 139 -1.45 -0.86 12.46
N ALA A 140 -1.39 -2.17 12.71
CA ALA A 140 -1.78 -2.76 14.00
C ALA A 140 -0.93 -2.21 15.16
N ASP A 141 0.37 -2.11 14.98
CA ASP A 141 1.31 -1.57 15.97
C ASP A 141 1.06 -0.07 16.22
N ARG A 142 0.76 0.69 15.17
CA ARG A 142 0.38 2.11 15.31
C ARG A 142 -0.95 2.27 16.07
N LEU A 143 -1.96 1.45 15.80
CA LEU A 143 -3.22 1.44 16.56
C LEU A 143 -2.95 1.12 18.05
N LYS A 144 -2.09 0.15 18.33
CA LYS A 144 -1.68 -0.16 19.70
C LYS A 144 -0.93 0.99 20.35
N ARG A 145 0.04 1.58 19.64
CA ARG A 145 0.88 2.67 20.16
C ARG A 145 0.10 3.95 20.45
N TYR A 146 -0.76 4.39 19.51
CA TYR A 146 -1.39 5.71 19.59
C TYR A 146 -2.77 5.69 20.23
N ASN A 147 -3.52 4.60 20.08
CA ASN A 147 -4.90 4.50 20.55
C ASN A 147 -5.08 3.44 21.63
N ASN A 148 -4.04 2.67 21.96
CA ASN A 148 -4.11 1.49 22.84
C ASN A 148 -5.18 0.47 22.39
N VAL A 149 -5.44 0.39 21.10
CA VAL A 149 -6.39 -0.55 20.49
C VAL A 149 -5.62 -1.71 19.88
N SER A 150 -6.02 -2.94 20.22
CA SER A 150 -5.48 -4.15 19.58
C SER A 150 -6.29 -4.45 18.32
N ALA A 151 -5.60 -4.69 17.22
CA ALA A 151 -6.19 -5.05 15.94
C ALA A 151 -5.61 -6.38 15.44
N GLU A 152 -6.45 -7.19 14.80
CA GLU A 152 -6.01 -8.36 14.06
C GLU A 152 -5.55 -7.94 12.67
N VAL A 153 -4.43 -8.50 12.20
CA VAL A 153 -3.94 -8.20 10.85
C VAL A 153 -4.78 -8.94 9.82
N LEU A 154 -5.32 -8.19 8.86
CA LEU A 154 -6.13 -8.71 7.77
C LEU A 154 -5.65 -8.06 6.47
N TYR A 155 -4.84 -8.76 5.73
CA TYR A 155 -4.20 -8.26 4.52
C TYR A 155 -5.18 -8.13 3.35
N PRO A 156 -5.19 -6.98 2.61
CA PRO A 156 -6.10 -6.77 1.48
C PRO A 156 -5.63 -7.48 0.21
N PRO A 157 -6.37 -8.48 -0.32
CA PRO A 157 -5.96 -9.22 -1.52
C PRO A 157 -6.07 -8.39 -2.80
N LEU A 158 -5.47 -8.89 -3.91
CA LEU A 158 -5.76 -8.41 -5.26
C LEU A 158 -7.20 -8.75 -5.66
N HIS A 159 -7.75 -8.00 -6.61
CA HIS A 159 -9.08 -8.31 -7.16
C HIS A 159 -9.12 -9.73 -7.73
N ASP A 160 -8.18 -10.06 -8.60
CA ASP A 160 -8.07 -11.36 -9.23
C ASP A 160 -6.58 -11.76 -9.36
N ILE A 161 -6.15 -12.59 -8.43
CA ILE A 161 -4.78 -13.10 -8.39
C ILE A 161 -4.49 -14.07 -9.54
N SER A 162 -5.51 -14.73 -10.12
CA SER A 162 -5.35 -15.75 -11.15
C SER A 162 -4.84 -15.19 -12.49
N LYS A 163 -4.96 -13.89 -12.69
CA LYS A 163 -4.43 -13.21 -13.89
C LYS A 163 -2.91 -13.16 -13.92
N PHE A 164 -2.25 -13.20 -12.74
CA PHE A 164 -0.80 -13.11 -12.65
C PHE A 164 -0.17 -14.50 -12.81
N HIS A 165 0.81 -14.59 -13.69
CA HIS A 165 1.50 -15.85 -14.00
C HIS A 165 2.99 -15.61 -14.26
N ASP A 166 3.78 -16.65 -14.15
CA ASP A 166 5.20 -16.64 -14.51
C ASP A 166 5.37 -17.13 -15.96
N ALA A 167 5.94 -16.32 -16.80
CA ALA A 167 6.27 -16.64 -18.19
C ALA A 167 7.80 -16.75 -18.42
N GLY A 168 8.57 -16.93 -17.37
CA GLY A 168 10.04 -17.05 -17.40
C GLY A 168 10.73 -15.79 -16.90
N GLN A 169 12.05 -15.78 -17.01
CA GLN A 169 12.91 -14.70 -16.52
C GLN A 169 13.58 -13.97 -17.66
N GLY A 170 13.20 -12.73 -17.88
CA GLY A 170 13.90 -11.78 -18.75
C GLY A 170 15.09 -11.09 -18.07
N ASP A 171 15.41 -9.91 -18.54
CA ASP A 171 16.56 -9.11 -18.11
C ASP A 171 16.14 -7.77 -17.45
N GLU A 172 14.85 -7.60 -17.14
CA GLU A 172 14.34 -6.36 -16.57
C GLU A 172 13.99 -6.47 -15.08
N ILE A 173 14.37 -5.44 -14.32
CA ILE A 173 13.74 -5.10 -13.04
C ILE A 173 12.56 -4.18 -13.34
N VAL A 174 11.38 -4.53 -12.87
CA VAL A 174 10.13 -3.79 -13.14
C VAL A 174 9.66 -3.10 -11.86
N CYS A 175 9.43 -1.78 -11.93
CA CYS A 175 8.88 -0.97 -10.85
C CYS A 175 7.59 -0.30 -11.33
N VAL A 176 6.43 -0.85 -10.97
CA VAL A 176 5.11 -0.32 -11.34
C VAL A 176 4.43 0.26 -10.11
N CYS A 177 4.49 1.58 -9.96
CA CYS A 177 3.78 2.31 -8.90
C CYS A 177 3.68 3.79 -9.30
N ARG A 178 2.98 4.60 -8.50
CA ARG A 178 3.00 6.05 -8.71
C ARG A 178 4.44 6.57 -8.66
N ILE A 179 4.78 7.45 -9.59
CA ILE A 179 6.12 8.06 -9.65
C ILE A 179 6.11 9.28 -8.73
N GLU A 180 6.52 9.06 -7.48
CA GLU A 180 6.45 10.04 -6.40
C GLU A 180 7.73 9.98 -5.55
N PRO A 181 8.20 11.12 -4.98
CA PRO A 181 9.44 11.16 -4.19
C PRO A 181 9.52 10.11 -3.08
N HIS A 182 8.39 9.84 -2.38
CA HIS A 182 8.33 8.86 -1.29
C HIS A 182 8.35 7.39 -1.78
N LYS A 183 8.17 7.15 -3.10
CA LYS A 183 8.35 5.82 -3.72
C LYS A 183 9.79 5.58 -4.19
N ARG A 184 10.61 6.61 -4.16
CA ARG A 184 12.09 6.57 -4.27
C ARG A 184 12.64 5.91 -5.54
N GLN A 185 11.98 6.10 -6.69
CA GLN A 185 12.51 5.63 -7.97
C GLN A 185 13.90 6.19 -8.27
N HIS A 186 14.26 7.35 -7.72
CA HIS A 186 15.60 7.93 -7.82
C HIS A 186 16.69 6.99 -7.26
N LEU A 187 16.42 6.25 -6.18
CA LEU A 187 17.39 5.28 -5.65
C LEU A 187 17.70 4.16 -6.66
N LEU A 188 16.68 3.72 -7.44
CA LEU A 188 16.91 2.74 -8.50
C LEU A 188 17.76 3.32 -9.63
N VAL A 189 17.44 4.56 -10.07
CA VAL A 189 18.24 5.24 -11.11
C VAL A 189 19.68 5.40 -10.64
N GLU A 190 19.92 5.86 -9.42
CA GLU A 190 21.25 5.99 -8.85
C GLU A 190 21.98 4.63 -8.71
N ALA A 191 21.25 3.57 -8.34
CA ALA A 191 21.81 2.22 -8.24
C ALA A 191 22.34 1.73 -9.59
N PHE A 192 21.65 2.05 -10.70
CA PHE A 192 22.05 1.62 -12.05
C PHE A 192 23.38 2.18 -12.52
N ARG A 193 23.92 3.21 -11.86
CA ARG A 193 25.32 3.66 -12.06
C ARG A 193 26.35 2.61 -11.62
N TYR A 194 26.00 1.74 -10.69
CA TYR A 194 26.87 0.75 -10.08
C TYR A 194 26.57 -0.69 -10.51
N VAL A 195 25.42 -0.93 -11.13
CA VAL A 195 25.04 -2.25 -11.68
C VAL A 195 25.99 -2.64 -12.81
N ARG A 196 26.63 -3.79 -12.67
CA ARG A 196 27.68 -4.32 -13.58
C ARG A 196 27.13 -5.29 -14.60
N THR A 197 25.98 -5.89 -14.33
CA THR A 197 25.31 -6.85 -15.20
C THR A 197 24.48 -6.14 -16.28
N PRO A 198 24.09 -6.82 -17.38
CA PRO A 198 23.30 -6.22 -18.45
C PRO A 198 21.79 -6.07 -18.11
N VAL A 199 21.44 -6.05 -16.82
CA VAL A 199 20.08 -5.85 -16.35
C VAL A 199 19.56 -4.47 -16.78
N LYS A 200 18.30 -4.42 -17.15
CA LYS A 200 17.55 -3.20 -17.47
C LYS A 200 16.56 -2.84 -16.37
N LEU A 201 16.15 -1.59 -16.33
CA LEU A 201 15.18 -1.07 -15.40
C LEU A 201 13.99 -0.46 -16.15
N ARG A 202 12.78 -0.84 -15.74
CA ARG A 202 11.53 -0.23 -16.21
C ARG A 202 10.81 0.42 -15.04
N LEU A 203 10.72 1.75 -15.08
CA LEU A 203 9.96 2.57 -14.13
C LEU A 203 8.64 3.00 -14.76
N CYS A 204 7.51 2.64 -14.17
CA CYS A 204 6.20 2.84 -14.78
C CYS A 204 5.18 3.36 -13.78
N GLY A 205 4.34 4.27 -14.25
CA GLY A 205 3.19 4.80 -13.52
C GLY A 205 2.93 6.26 -13.84
N THR A 206 1.87 6.81 -13.28
CA THR A 206 1.62 8.26 -13.31
C THR A 206 2.32 8.93 -12.15
N GLY A 207 2.87 10.13 -12.38
CA GLY A 207 3.62 10.81 -11.34
C GLY A 207 3.61 12.33 -11.44
N ASN A 208 4.18 12.94 -10.41
CA ASN A 208 4.45 14.37 -10.35
C ASN A 208 5.45 14.75 -11.43
N LEU A 209 5.12 15.73 -12.28
CA LEU A 209 5.95 16.13 -13.43
C LEU A 209 7.35 16.60 -13.03
N ASP A 210 7.49 17.33 -11.93
CA ASP A 210 8.80 17.81 -11.48
C ASP A 210 9.72 16.66 -11.09
N TYR A 211 9.18 15.67 -10.36
CA TYR A 211 9.94 14.49 -9.99
C TYR A 211 10.24 13.59 -11.20
N VAL A 212 9.30 13.44 -12.13
CA VAL A 212 9.53 12.73 -13.40
C VAL A 212 10.66 13.40 -14.20
N ASN A 213 10.66 14.74 -14.30
CA ASN A 213 11.71 15.49 -14.99
C ASN A 213 13.09 15.32 -14.30
N GLN A 214 13.14 15.29 -12.96
CA GLN A 214 14.36 15.00 -12.22
C GLN A 214 14.90 13.60 -12.54
N LEU A 215 14.02 12.58 -12.61
CA LEU A 215 14.42 11.21 -12.99
C LEU A 215 14.95 11.17 -14.42
N HIS A 216 14.29 11.83 -15.37
CA HIS A 216 14.78 11.91 -16.76
C HIS A 216 16.16 12.58 -16.84
N ALA A 217 16.35 13.70 -16.15
CA ALA A 217 17.64 14.39 -16.10
C ALA A 217 18.74 13.47 -15.54
N ALA A 218 18.49 12.78 -14.45
CA ALA A 218 19.44 11.83 -13.86
C ALA A 218 19.78 10.65 -14.79
N ILE A 219 18.78 10.08 -15.50
CA ILE A 219 18.99 9.01 -16.49
C ILE A 219 19.94 9.49 -17.60
N LEU A 220 19.75 10.70 -18.12
CA LEU A 220 20.61 11.27 -19.16
C LEU A 220 22.00 11.61 -18.64
N GLU A 221 22.09 12.28 -17.49
CA GLU A 221 23.35 12.67 -16.85
C GLU A 221 24.26 11.47 -16.58
N HIS A 222 23.66 10.34 -16.16
CA HIS A 222 24.40 9.12 -15.85
C HIS A 222 24.61 8.19 -17.06
N GLY A 223 24.19 8.59 -18.28
CA GLY A 223 24.33 7.78 -19.49
C GLY A 223 23.52 6.47 -19.46
N LEU A 224 22.37 6.46 -18.80
CA LEU A 224 21.57 5.25 -18.56
C LEU A 224 20.43 5.06 -19.57
N ALA A 225 20.29 5.90 -20.60
CA ALA A 225 19.17 5.90 -21.52
C ALA A 225 18.91 4.55 -22.22
N GLU A 226 19.96 3.74 -22.47
CA GLU A 226 19.84 2.42 -23.09
C GLU A 226 19.43 1.31 -22.09
N ARG A 227 19.49 1.61 -20.79
CA ARG A 227 19.26 0.61 -19.74
C ARG A 227 18.05 0.93 -18.85
N VAL A 228 17.61 2.19 -18.78
CA VAL A 228 16.52 2.64 -17.91
C VAL A 228 15.42 3.25 -18.75
N VAL A 229 14.24 2.62 -18.70
CA VAL A 229 13.03 3.09 -19.37
C VAL A 229 12.10 3.72 -18.34
N LEU A 230 11.70 4.96 -18.56
CA LEU A 230 10.74 5.69 -17.71
C LEU A 230 9.44 5.93 -18.48
N VAL A 231 8.33 5.35 -18.01
CA VAL A 231 7.01 5.41 -18.63
C VAL A 231 6.06 6.17 -17.70
N ASN A 232 5.90 7.48 -17.93
CA ASN A 232 5.00 8.33 -17.14
C ASN A 232 3.60 8.38 -17.78
N ARG A 233 2.79 7.36 -17.54
CA ARG A 233 1.38 7.29 -17.91
C ARG A 233 0.65 6.25 -17.08
N TRP A 234 -0.65 6.21 -17.19
CA TRP A 234 -1.42 5.09 -16.67
C TRP A 234 -1.03 3.78 -17.39
N ILE A 235 -0.80 2.73 -16.61
CA ILE A 235 -0.46 1.40 -17.10
C ILE A 235 -1.69 0.50 -16.96
N SER A 236 -2.10 -0.14 -18.04
CA SER A 236 -3.22 -1.10 -17.97
C SER A 236 -2.83 -2.35 -17.17
N GLU A 237 -3.83 -3.08 -16.69
CA GLU A 237 -3.58 -4.33 -15.96
C GLU A 237 -2.87 -5.35 -16.85
N GLU A 238 -3.25 -5.41 -18.12
CA GLU A 238 -2.67 -6.33 -19.12
C GLU A 238 -1.18 -6.01 -19.38
N GLU A 239 -0.83 -4.72 -19.54
CA GLU A 239 0.56 -4.30 -19.71
C GLU A 239 1.39 -4.65 -18.46
N LYS A 240 0.86 -4.36 -17.26
CA LYS A 240 1.52 -4.67 -16.00
C LYS A 240 1.76 -6.17 -15.84
N ILE A 241 0.76 -7.00 -16.12
CA ILE A 241 0.87 -8.46 -16.08
C ILE A 241 1.93 -8.93 -17.09
N SER A 242 1.90 -8.42 -18.31
CA SER A 242 2.87 -8.78 -19.36
C SER A 242 4.31 -8.48 -18.92
N TRP A 243 4.57 -7.31 -18.37
CA TRP A 243 5.91 -6.96 -17.90
C TRP A 243 6.35 -7.76 -16.67
N LEU A 244 5.46 -7.92 -15.69
CA LEU A 244 5.78 -8.70 -14.51
C LEU A 244 5.99 -10.18 -14.83
N SER A 245 5.19 -10.75 -15.74
CA SER A 245 5.29 -12.19 -16.06
C SER A 245 6.67 -12.61 -16.58
N THR A 246 7.38 -11.71 -17.26
CA THR A 246 8.73 -11.95 -17.82
C THR A 246 9.85 -11.23 -17.07
N ALA A 247 9.56 -10.48 -16.02
CA ALA A 247 10.57 -9.76 -15.27
C ALA A 247 11.60 -10.69 -14.60
N LEU A 248 12.83 -10.20 -14.42
CA LEU A 248 13.81 -10.82 -13.53
C LEU A 248 13.37 -10.70 -12.07
N ALA A 249 12.92 -9.50 -11.69
CA ALA A 249 12.38 -9.17 -10.38
C ALA A 249 11.49 -7.92 -10.46
N SER A 250 10.69 -7.69 -9.41
CA SER A 250 10.02 -6.40 -9.20
C SER A 250 10.71 -5.60 -8.11
N ALA A 251 10.81 -4.29 -8.28
CA ALA A 251 11.33 -3.39 -7.26
C ALA A 251 10.21 -2.50 -6.71
N TYR A 252 10.11 -2.41 -5.39
CA TYR A 252 9.21 -1.51 -4.70
C TYR A 252 9.88 -0.97 -3.44
N LEU A 253 10.29 0.31 -3.46
CA LEU A 253 11.17 0.93 -2.47
C LEU A 253 10.51 2.11 -1.73
N PRO A 254 9.24 2.05 -1.30
CA PRO A 254 8.62 3.17 -0.62
C PRO A 254 9.35 3.45 0.70
N LYS A 255 9.22 4.67 1.22
CA LYS A 255 9.67 4.99 2.56
C LYS A 255 8.50 4.83 3.54
N ASP A 256 8.66 3.97 4.55
CA ASP A 256 7.70 3.77 5.65
C ASP A 256 6.24 3.57 5.15
N GLU A 257 6.05 2.61 4.24
CA GLU A 257 4.72 2.27 3.71
C GLU A 257 3.85 1.64 4.80
N ASP A 258 2.55 1.94 4.78
CA ASP A 258 1.60 1.42 5.77
C ASP A 258 1.36 -0.09 5.62
N SER A 259 1.49 -0.65 4.42
CA SER A 259 1.36 -2.08 4.17
C SER A 259 2.36 -2.57 3.11
N TYR A 260 2.28 -3.84 2.72
CA TYR A 260 3.20 -4.43 1.71
C TYR A 260 3.12 -3.76 0.32
N GLY A 261 2.08 -2.98 0.05
CA GLY A 261 1.84 -2.39 -1.28
C GLY A 261 1.45 -3.41 -2.35
N TYR A 262 0.45 -3.07 -3.17
CA TYR A 262 0.02 -3.94 -4.27
C TYR A 262 1.15 -4.34 -5.25
N PRO A 263 2.15 -3.49 -5.56
CA PRO A 263 3.27 -3.90 -6.41
C PRO A 263 4.00 -5.15 -5.91
N SER A 264 4.16 -5.31 -4.58
CA SER A 264 4.79 -6.51 -4.01
C SER A 264 3.90 -7.74 -4.16
N LEU A 265 2.59 -7.59 -3.92
CA LEU A 265 1.64 -8.69 -4.06
C LEU A 265 1.47 -9.12 -5.52
N GLU A 266 1.46 -8.18 -6.46
CA GLU A 266 1.40 -8.42 -7.91
C GLU A 266 2.65 -9.19 -8.38
N ALA A 267 3.83 -8.77 -7.93
CA ALA A 267 5.10 -9.45 -8.22
C ALA A 267 5.11 -10.89 -7.67
N ALA A 268 4.73 -11.05 -6.39
CA ALA A 268 4.64 -12.38 -5.77
C ALA A 268 3.65 -13.29 -6.51
N SER A 269 2.50 -12.75 -6.93
CA SER A 269 1.49 -13.49 -7.69
C SER A 269 2.00 -13.90 -9.08
N ALA A 270 2.85 -13.06 -9.69
CA ALA A 270 3.57 -13.39 -10.93
C ALA A 270 4.77 -14.34 -10.71
N GLY A 271 5.06 -14.75 -9.48
CA GLY A 271 6.20 -15.61 -9.17
C GLY A 271 7.56 -14.91 -9.32
N LYS A 272 7.60 -13.60 -9.05
CA LYS A 272 8.82 -12.80 -9.16
C LYS A 272 9.35 -12.39 -7.78
N PRO A 273 10.66 -12.45 -7.57
CA PRO A 273 11.26 -11.94 -6.34
C PRO A 273 11.08 -10.42 -6.25
N ILE A 274 11.05 -9.92 -5.01
CA ILE A 274 10.82 -8.51 -4.73
C ILE A 274 12.11 -7.90 -4.19
N LEU A 275 12.56 -6.81 -4.80
CA LEU A 275 13.62 -5.97 -4.27
C LEU A 275 13.01 -4.81 -3.49
N THR A 276 13.36 -4.68 -2.22
CA THR A 276 12.92 -3.60 -1.34
C THR A 276 14.06 -3.11 -0.44
N THR A 277 13.76 -2.16 0.44
CA THR A 277 14.77 -1.61 1.37
C THR A 277 14.34 -1.77 2.83
N THR A 278 15.33 -1.78 3.73
CA THR A 278 15.15 -2.00 5.17
C THR A 278 14.17 -1.02 5.83
N ASP A 279 13.97 0.17 5.25
CA ASP A 279 13.07 1.23 5.73
C ASP A 279 11.76 1.34 4.93
N SER A 280 11.37 0.29 4.20
CA SER A 280 10.15 0.28 3.37
C SER A 280 8.85 -0.02 4.14
N GLY A 281 8.88 -0.03 5.48
CA GLY A 281 7.70 -0.22 6.32
C GLY A 281 7.04 -1.58 6.11
N GLY A 282 5.72 -1.61 5.88
CA GLY A 282 4.97 -2.86 5.72
C GLY A 282 5.41 -3.76 4.57
N VAL A 283 6.20 -3.27 3.62
CA VAL A 283 6.80 -4.12 2.57
C VAL A 283 7.75 -5.16 3.17
N VAL A 284 8.49 -4.77 4.22
CA VAL A 284 9.43 -5.65 4.94
C VAL A 284 8.73 -6.76 5.73
N GLU A 285 7.44 -6.59 6.07
CA GLU A 285 6.65 -7.67 6.68
C GLU A 285 6.35 -8.79 5.67
N PHE A 286 6.22 -8.43 4.41
CA PHE A 286 5.85 -9.34 3.33
C PHE A 286 7.07 -10.03 2.73
N VAL A 287 8.17 -9.28 2.53
CA VAL A 287 9.40 -9.79 1.91
C VAL A 287 10.29 -10.43 2.98
N GLU A 288 10.69 -11.67 2.74
CA GLU A 288 11.69 -12.39 3.52
C GLU A 288 13.02 -12.41 2.74
N ASP A 289 14.08 -11.81 3.32
CA ASP A 289 15.37 -11.68 2.65
C ASP A 289 15.97 -13.03 2.28
N GLY A 290 16.39 -13.17 1.02
CA GLY A 290 16.92 -14.41 0.45
C GLY A 290 15.91 -15.52 0.17
N ARG A 291 14.64 -15.39 0.63
CA ARG A 291 13.57 -16.39 0.41
C ARG A 291 12.50 -15.93 -0.58
N SER A 292 12.03 -14.68 -0.45
CA SER A 292 10.99 -14.11 -1.33
C SER A 292 11.44 -12.88 -2.09
N GLY A 293 12.66 -12.45 -1.87
CA GLY A 293 13.29 -11.31 -2.50
C GLY A 293 14.56 -10.89 -1.78
N PHE A 294 14.99 -9.66 -2.01
CA PHE A 294 16.09 -9.05 -1.26
C PHE A 294 15.63 -7.77 -0.56
N ILE A 295 16.11 -7.61 0.68
CA ILE A 295 15.95 -6.40 1.49
C ILE A 295 17.31 -5.73 1.59
N ALA A 296 17.53 -4.67 0.81
CA ALA A 296 18.80 -3.94 0.79
C ALA A 296 18.75 -2.71 1.71
N GLU A 297 19.90 -2.21 2.14
CA GLU A 297 19.98 -0.87 2.70
C GLU A 297 19.48 0.17 1.66
N PRO A 298 18.87 1.31 2.08
CA PRO A 298 18.43 2.35 1.17
C PRO A 298 19.60 3.18 0.61
N ASP A 299 20.53 2.46 0.01
CA ASP A 299 21.78 2.94 -0.57
C ASP A 299 21.93 2.43 -2.02
N PRO A 300 22.33 3.27 -2.98
CA PRO A 300 22.45 2.88 -4.38
C PRO A 300 23.42 1.72 -4.64
N ARG A 301 24.50 1.58 -3.87
CA ARG A 301 25.47 0.48 -4.04
C ARG A 301 24.93 -0.84 -3.53
N ALA A 302 24.27 -0.82 -2.35
CA ALA A 302 23.61 -1.99 -1.80
C ALA A 302 22.49 -2.51 -2.73
N LEU A 303 21.72 -1.61 -3.32
CA LEU A 303 20.70 -1.97 -4.31
C LEU A 303 21.33 -2.56 -5.59
N ALA A 304 22.43 -1.98 -6.08
CA ALA A 304 23.15 -2.49 -7.24
C ALA A 304 23.70 -3.91 -7.00
N GLU A 305 24.26 -4.16 -5.82
CA GLU A 305 24.73 -5.50 -5.43
C GLU A 305 23.59 -6.52 -5.41
N ALA A 306 22.43 -6.16 -4.86
CA ALA A 306 21.25 -7.02 -4.86
C ALA A 306 20.76 -7.32 -6.29
N ILE A 307 20.76 -6.31 -7.18
CA ILE A 307 20.39 -6.46 -8.59
C ILE A 307 21.38 -7.39 -9.31
N ASP A 308 22.68 -7.19 -9.13
CA ASP A 308 23.71 -8.04 -9.74
C ASP A 308 23.62 -9.50 -9.25
N ARG A 309 23.29 -9.73 -7.97
CA ARG A 309 23.05 -11.07 -7.42
C ARG A 309 21.83 -11.75 -8.05
N LEU A 310 20.73 -11.02 -8.29
CA LEU A 310 19.55 -11.56 -8.98
C LEU A 310 19.88 -12.05 -10.39
N TRP A 311 20.74 -11.31 -11.09
CA TRP A 311 21.19 -11.69 -12.42
C TRP A 311 22.18 -12.87 -12.39
N ALA A 312 23.15 -12.85 -11.50
CA ALA A 312 24.23 -13.83 -11.42
C ALA A 312 23.71 -15.24 -11.07
N ASP A 313 22.66 -15.33 -10.23
CA ASP A 313 22.01 -16.60 -9.90
C ASP A 313 20.51 -16.54 -10.21
N ARG A 314 20.18 -16.68 -11.48
CA ARG A 314 18.79 -16.72 -11.96
C ARG A 314 17.99 -17.89 -11.38
N GLY A 315 18.66 -18.99 -11.07
CA GLY A 315 18.05 -20.14 -10.42
C GLY A 315 17.59 -19.78 -9.00
N HIS A 316 18.42 -19.04 -8.25
CA HIS A 316 18.04 -18.53 -6.93
C HIS A 316 16.92 -17.47 -7.04
N ALA A 317 17.01 -16.54 -7.99
CA ALA A 317 15.96 -15.57 -8.26
C ALA A 317 14.61 -16.25 -8.56
N SER A 318 14.59 -17.33 -9.36
CA SER A 318 13.37 -18.11 -9.61
C SER A 318 12.82 -18.77 -8.33
N ARG A 319 13.67 -19.36 -7.51
CA ARG A 319 13.26 -19.93 -6.22
C ARG A 319 12.69 -18.86 -5.28
N MET A 320 13.28 -17.67 -5.22
CA MET A 320 12.74 -16.56 -4.44
C MET A 320 11.36 -16.11 -4.97
N GLY A 321 11.14 -16.12 -6.28
CA GLY A 321 9.82 -15.85 -6.86
C GLY A 321 8.76 -16.87 -6.42
N LEU A 322 9.12 -18.16 -6.34
CA LEU A 322 8.24 -19.19 -5.78
C LEU A 322 8.00 -18.95 -4.28
N GLY A 323 9.05 -18.60 -3.53
CA GLY A 323 8.94 -18.24 -2.11
C GLY A 323 8.02 -17.03 -1.90
N ALA A 324 8.07 -16.03 -2.77
CA ALA A 324 7.16 -14.88 -2.72
C ALA A 324 5.70 -15.30 -2.92
N ARG A 325 5.43 -16.21 -3.87
CA ARG A 325 4.09 -16.78 -4.09
C ARG A 325 3.62 -17.61 -2.90
N GLU A 326 4.50 -18.37 -2.25
CA GLU A 326 4.20 -19.11 -1.05
C GLU A 326 3.85 -18.18 0.12
N ARG A 327 4.56 -17.05 0.25
CA ARG A 327 4.31 -16.02 1.26
C ARG A 327 2.88 -15.49 1.22
N VAL A 328 2.30 -15.32 0.04
CA VAL A 328 0.88 -14.92 -0.13
C VAL A 328 -0.06 -15.93 0.56
N ARG A 329 0.23 -17.23 0.45
CA ARG A 329 -0.57 -18.30 1.07
C ARG A 329 -0.37 -18.35 2.58
N GLU A 330 0.87 -18.25 3.05
CA GLU A 330 1.23 -18.24 4.48
C GLU A 330 0.52 -17.12 5.23
N LEU A 331 0.47 -15.93 4.63
CA LEU A 331 -0.20 -14.76 5.18
C LEU A 331 -1.72 -14.76 4.95
N ARG A 332 -2.26 -15.80 4.32
CA ARG A 332 -3.70 -15.94 4.00
C ARG A 332 -4.26 -14.71 3.29
N ILE A 333 -3.52 -14.20 2.30
CA ILE A 333 -3.94 -13.04 1.52
C ILE A 333 -4.93 -13.49 0.44
N ASP A 334 -6.17 -13.72 0.84
CA ASP A 334 -7.26 -14.16 -0.02
C ASP A 334 -8.62 -13.59 0.42
N TRP A 335 -9.54 -13.45 -0.54
CA TRP A 335 -10.86 -12.88 -0.28
C TRP A 335 -11.75 -13.77 0.58
N SER A 336 -11.61 -15.09 0.52
CA SER A 336 -12.40 -15.99 1.34
C SER A 336 -12.11 -15.76 2.81
N HIS A 337 -10.82 -15.61 3.16
CA HIS A 337 -10.38 -15.25 4.50
C HIS A 337 -10.90 -13.88 4.93
N VAL A 338 -10.76 -12.85 4.07
CA VAL A 338 -11.25 -11.50 4.39
C VAL A 338 -12.75 -11.50 4.66
N ILE A 339 -13.55 -12.13 3.79
CA ILE A 339 -15.00 -12.19 3.94
C ILE A 339 -15.39 -12.93 5.22
N GLU A 340 -14.79 -14.09 5.51
CA GLU A 340 -15.00 -14.81 6.76
C GLU A 340 -14.78 -13.90 7.98
N ARG A 341 -13.66 -13.15 7.99
CA ARG A 341 -13.29 -12.31 9.14
C ARG A 341 -14.16 -11.07 9.30
N VAL A 342 -14.48 -10.36 8.23
CA VAL A 342 -15.33 -9.15 8.34
C VAL A 342 -16.80 -9.47 8.59
N LEU A 343 -17.23 -10.70 8.37
CA LEU A 343 -18.60 -11.16 8.64
C LEU A 343 -18.77 -11.88 9.99
N SER A 344 -17.68 -12.27 10.64
CA SER A 344 -17.70 -12.98 11.94
C SER A 344 -18.13 -12.14 13.13
#